data_db1afe2b24c42237b31979b50684aefa
#
_entry.id   db1afe2b24c42237b31979b50684aefa
#
_cell.length_a   1.000
_cell.length_b   1.000
_cell.length_c   1.000
_cell.angle_alpha   90.00
_cell.angle_beta   90.00
_cell.angle_gamma   90.00
#
_symmetry.space_group_name_H-M   'P 1'
#
loop_
_entity.id
_entity.type
_entity.pdbx_description
1 polymer ?
#
loop_
_entity_poly.entity_id
_entity_poly.type
_entity_poly.pdbx_seq_one_letter_code
_entity_poly.pdbx_strand_id
1 'polypeptide(L)'
;VSRQIIGKYEAATRVPQRDKAAAMDEALATGDALTLLWEQIMDDAHVPPEFRNALMMERRSKHIREYHAILVPGLLQTPDYAITLVRARRVNGPPESIDQVVQTRVERLQKLSDMRPLLWFVVEWVALTRVVGDEKIMREQRRHLIDLMEGGTIQLQVIEDSRHNPGLCGAYRVMSLHDGRTVGFVEDPLGGRSVTKREEIDYLSTLFGMLQSEALSPRSTLERLKELDHA
;
A
#
# COMPACT_ATOMS: atom_id res chain seq x y z
N VAL A 1 -13.47 -33.23 0.52
CA VAL A 1 -14.32 -32.01 0.58
C VAL A 1 -15.46 -32.19 -0.42
N SER A 2 -16.71 -31.85 -0.07
CA SER A 2 -17.85 -31.97 -0.99
C SER A 2 -17.81 -30.87 -2.06
N ARG A 3 -18.40 -31.15 -3.26
CA ARG A 3 -18.52 -30.18 -4.35
C ARG A 3 -19.20 -28.86 -3.91
N GLN A 4 -20.17 -28.94 -3.00
CA GLN A 4 -20.87 -27.79 -2.47
C GLN A 4 -19.95 -26.90 -1.59
N ILE A 5 -19.02 -27.49 -0.86
CA ILE A 5 -18.05 -26.76 -0.04
C ILE A 5 -17.00 -26.11 -0.94
N ILE A 6 -16.52 -26.81 -1.98
CA ILE A 6 -15.60 -26.22 -2.96
C ILE A 6 -16.22 -24.98 -3.60
N GLY A 7 -17.47 -25.05 -4.06
CA GLY A 7 -18.17 -23.89 -4.62
C GLY A 7 -18.28 -22.70 -3.65
N LYS A 8 -18.35 -22.94 -2.33
CA LYS A 8 -18.31 -21.86 -1.33
C LYS A 8 -16.92 -21.23 -1.19
N TYR A 9 -15.86 -22.02 -1.37
CA TYR A 9 -14.49 -21.52 -1.38
C TYR A 9 -14.23 -20.68 -2.64
N GLU A 10 -14.63 -21.18 -3.82
CA GLU A 10 -14.53 -20.48 -5.11
C GLU A 10 -15.32 -19.17 -5.13
N ALA A 11 -16.49 -19.15 -4.50
CA ALA A 11 -17.32 -17.95 -4.35
C ALA A 11 -16.85 -17.00 -3.23
N ALA A 12 -15.74 -17.30 -2.55
CA ALA A 12 -15.21 -16.57 -1.41
C ALA A 12 -16.22 -16.34 -0.25
N THR A 13 -17.25 -17.19 -0.16
CA THR A 13 -18.27 -17.12 0.92
C THR A 13 -17.87 -17.92 2.17
N ARG A 14 -16.78 -18.68 2.07
CA ARG A 14 -16.17 -19.43 3.18
C ARG A 14 -14.68 -19.58 2.98
N VAL A 15 -13.91 -19.34 4.02
CA VAL A 15 -12.45 -19.61 4.04
C VAL A 15 -12.25 -21.09 4.43
N PRO A 16 -11.40 -21.87 3.72
CA PRO A 16 -11.05 -23.23 4.12
C PRO A 16 -10.25 -23.21 5.43
N GLN A 17 -10.18 -24.34 6.12
CA GLN A 17 -9.19 -24.57 7.17
C GLN A 17 -7.84 -24.94 6.54
N ARG A 18 -6.73 -24.76 7.27
CA ARG A 18 -5.37 -25.01 6.78
C ARG A 18 -5.18 -26.44 6.22
N ASP A 19 -5.72 -27.44 6.93
CA ASP A 19 -5.69 -28.84 6.50
C ASP A 19 -6.43 -29.06 5.16
N LYS A 20 -7.47 -28.27 4.89
CA LYS A 20 -8.21 -28.33 3.62
C LYS A 20 -7.44 -27.63 2.49
N ALA A 21 -6.73 -26.55 2.80
CA ALA A 21 -5.84 -25.91 1.83
C ALA A 21 -4.71 -26.88 1.40
N ALA A 22 -4.05 -27.54 2.36
CA ALA A 22 -3.04 -28.53 2.09
C ALA A 22 -3.56 -29.74 1.29
N ALA A 23 -4.74 -30.25 1.62
CA ALA A 23 -5.36 -31.34 0.87
C ALA A 23 -5.77 -30.94 -0.57
N MET A 24 -6.09 -29.67 -0.80
CA MET A 24 -6.34 -29.16 -2.15
C MET A 24 -5.04 -28.98 -2.94
N ASP A 25 -3.95 -28.56 -2.30
CA ASP A 25 -2.62 -28.51 -2.92
C ASP A 25 -2.19 -29.90 -3.42
N GLU A 26 -2.36 -30.92 -2.60
CA GLU A 26 -2.06 -32.31 -2.97
C GLU A 26 -2.93 -32.78 -4.15
N ALA A 27 -4.24 -32.54 -4.08
CA ALA A 27 -5.19 -32.97 -5.11
C ALA A 27 -4.99 -32.26 -6.46
N LEU A 28 -4.54 -31.02 -6.47
CA LEU A 28 -4.36 -30.18 -7.66
C LEU A 28 -2.90 -30.14 -8.13
N ALA A 29 -1.98 -30.78 -7.40
CA ALA A 29 -0.53 -30.74 -7.65
C ALA A 29 0.00 -29.28 -7.74
N THR A 30 -0.47 -28.40 -6.86
CA THR A 30 -0.08 -27.00 -6.81
C THR A 30 1.11 -26.72 -5.88
N GLY A 31 1.75 -27.77 -5.37
CA GLY A 31 2.77 -27.67 -4.32
C GLY A 31 2.11 -27.13 -3.04
N ASP A 32 2.67 -26.07 -2.46
CA ASP A 32 2.10 -25.45 -1.24
C ASP A 32 1.35 -24.13 -1.53
N ALA A 33 0.98 -23.87 -2.79
CA ALA A 33 0.47 -22.56 -3.20
C ALA A 33 -0.81 -22.12 -2.47
N LEU A 34 -1.76 -23.03 -2.26
CA LEU A 34 -3.02 -22.73 -1.55
C LEU A 34 -2.79 -22.66 -0.03
N THR A 35 -1.89 -23.45 0.50
CA THR A 35 -1.50 -23.40 1.92
C THR A 35 -0.81 -22.09 2.25
N LEU A 36 0.15 -21.66 1.43
CA LEU A 36 0.81 -20.36 1.58
C LEU A 36 -0.17 -19.18 1.44
N LEU A 37 -1.09 -19.27 0.50
CA LEU A 37 -2.16 -18.26 0.36
C LEU A 37 -3.06 -18.23 1.59
N TRP A 38 -3.40 -19.38 2.15
CA TRP A 38 -4.18 -19.47 3.39
C TRP A 38 -3.45 -18.81 4.56
N GLU A 39 -2.15 -19.08 4.72
CA GLU A 39 -1.32 -18.46 5.76
C GLU A 39 -1.28 -16.93 5.60
N GLN A 40 -1.08 -16.43 4.39
CA GLN A 40 -1.14 -14.99 4.11
C GLN A 40 -2.50 -14.36 4.49
N ILE A 41 -3.61 -15.04 4.16
CA ILE A 41 -4.95 -14.56 4.52
C ILE A 41 -5.15 -14.56 6.05
N MET A 42 -4.61 -15.52 6.76
CA MET A 42 -4.71 -15.59 8.22
C MET A 42 -3.83 -14.56 8.90
N ASP A 43 -2.62 -14.32 8.41
CA ASP A 43 -1.76 -13.23 8.87
C ASP A 43 -2.44 -11.86 8.73
N ASP A 44 -3.23 -11.68 7.67
CA ASP A 44 -4.00 -10.46 7.43
C ASP A 44 -5.40 -10.48 8.10
N ALA A 45 -5.72 -11.45 8.96
CA ALA A 45 -7.06 -11.59 9.55
C ALA A 45 -7.47 -10.37 10.39
N HIS A 46 -6.50 -9.65 10.97
CA HIS A 46 -6.71 -8.41 11.73
C HIS A 46 -6.79 -7.15 10.82
N VAL A 47 -6.47 -7.28 9.53
CA VAL A 47 -6.62 -6.20 8.54
C VAL A 47 -8.08 -6.11 8.10
N PRO A 48 -8.67 -4.91 8.03
CA PRO A 48 -10.01 -4.74 7.51
C PRO A 48 -10.19 -5.42 6.14
N PRO A 49 -11.31 -6.13 5.91
CA PRO A 49 -11.51 -6.95 4.70
C PRO A 49 -11.29 -6.19 3.39
N GLU A 50 -11.65 -4.92 3.36
CA GLU A 50 -11.51 -4.02 2.21
C GLU A 50 -10.06 -3.81 1.78
N PHE A 51 -9.11 -3.93 2.70
CA PHE A 51 -7.67 -3.77 2.42
C PHE A 51 -6.94 -5.09 2.14
N ARG A 52 -7.50 -6.26 2.50
CA ARG A 52 -6.83 -7.56 2.33
C ARG A 52 -6.49 -7.85 0.87
N ASN A 53 -7.41 -7.57 -0.05
CA ASN A 53 -7.19 -7.74 -1.48
C ASN A 53 -6.05 -6.82 -1.99
N ALA A 54 -5.99 -5.58 -1.51
CA ALA A 54 -4.93 -4.65 -1.87
C ALA A 54 -3.55 -5.14 -1.38
N LEU A 55 -3.45 -5.64 -0.14
CA LEU A 55 -2.21 -6.22 0.40
C LEU A 55 -1.73 -7.44 -0.40
N MET A 56 -2.66 -8.32 -0.76
CA MET A 56 -2.34 -9.51 -1.55
C MET A 56 -1.82 -9.14 -2.95
N MET A 57 -2.41 -8.13 -3.60
CA MET A 57 -1.94 -7.63 -4.90
C MET A 57 -0.58 -6.94 -4.76
N GLU A 58 -0.36 -6.19 -3.68
CA GLU A 58 0.91 -5.54 -3.36
C GLU A 58 2.06 -6.56 -3.29
N ARG A 59 1.90 -7.66 -2.54
CA ARG A 59 2.89 -8.74 -2.42
C ARG A 59 3.20 -9.44 -3.76
N ARG A 60 2.29 -9.40 -4.73
CA ARG A 60 2.44 -10.01 -6.06
C ARG A 60 2.90 -9.03 -7.12
N SER A 61 3.19 -7.80 -6.73
CA SER A 61 3.55 -6.72 -7.66
C SER A 61 5.05 -6.70 -7.95
N LYS A 62 5.39 -6.51 -9.21
CA LYS A 62 6.75 -6.16 -9.65
C LYS A 62 6.96 -4.65 -9.74
N HIS A 63 5.89 -3.87 -9.94
CA HIS A 63 5.92 -2.41 -9.92
C HIS A 63 4.71 -1.89 -9.15
N ILE A 64 4.93 -0.93 -8.26
CA ILE A 64 3.88 -0.19 -7.56
C ILE A 64 4.10 1.29 -7.84
N ARG A 65 3.08 1.94 -8.37
CA ARG A 65 3.00 3.38 -8.58
C ARG A 65 1.86 3.90 -7.72
N GLU A 66 2.14 4.81 -6.82
CA GLU A 66 1.17 5.26 -5.82
C GLU A 66 1.20 6.79 -5.69
N TYR A 67 0.02 7.40 -5.68
CA TYR A 67 -0.18 8.84 -5.47
C TYR A 67 -0.92 9.11 -4.18
N HIS A 68 -0.45 10.10 -3.42
CA HIS A 68 -1.10 10.60 -2.22
C HIS A 68 -1.09 12.12 -2.14
N ALA A 69 -2.29 12.71 -1.95
CA ALA A 69 -2.45 14.16 -1.87
C ALA A 69 -2.24 14.72 -0.46
N ILE A 70 -2.50 13.95 0.61
CA ILE A 70 -2.69 14.52 1.95
C ILE A 70 -1.76 13.93 3.00
N LEU A 71 -1.43 12.64 2.89
CA LEU A 71 -0.68 11.88 3.88
C LEU A 71 0.49 11.14 3.23
N VAL A 72 1.49 10.82 4.02
CA VAL A 72 2.54 9.90 3.59
C VAL A 72 1.93 8.55 3.23
N PRO A 73 2.29 7.94 2.08
CA PRO A 73 1.82 6.62 1.67
C PRO A 73 2.00 5.56 2.76
N GLY A 74 1.00 4.69 2.92
CA GLY A 74 0.97 3.71 4.01
C GLY A 74 2.17 2.76 4.06
N LEU A 75 2.81 2.46 2.92
CA LEU A 75 4.05 1.68 2.83
C LEU A 75 5.28 2.39 3.41
N LEU A 76 5.23 3.72 3.49
CA LEU A 76 6.38 4.57 3.86
C LEU A 76 6.24 5.16 5.27
N GLN A 77 5.22 4.77 6.03
CA GLN A 77 4.94 5.32 7.35
C GLN A 77 5.83 4.68 8.42
N THR A 78 6.37 5.53 9.30
CA THR A 78 7.00 5.08 10.55
C THR A 78 5.93 4.59 11.54
N PRO A 79 6.31 3.79 12.56
CA PRO A 79 5.37 3.31 13.58
C PRO A 79 4.57 4.43 14.26
N ASP A 80 5.25 5.51 14.68
CA ASP A 80 4.62 6.61 15.43
C ASP A 80 3.70 7.45 14.54
N TYR A 81 4.06 7.64 13.27
CA TYR A 81 3.16 8.28 12.29
C TYR A 81 1.93 7.40 12.03
N ALA A 82 2.11 6.10 11.84
CA ALA A 82 1.03 5.16 11.57
C ALA A 82 0.07 5.04 12.75
N ILE A 83 0.58 4.90 14.00
CA ILE A 83 -0.26 4.79 15.20
C ILE A 83 -1.09 6.06 15.42
N THR A 84 -0.51 7.24 15.15
CA THR A 84 -1.22 8.52 15.25
C THR A 84 -2.41 8.56 14.30
N LEU A 85 -2.23 8.15 13.05
CA LEU A 85 -3.33 8.09 12.07
C LEU A 85 -4.39 7.05 12.41
N VAL A 86 -3.97 5.85 12.84
CA VAL A 86 -4.89 4.77 13.21
C VAL A 86 -5.75 5.20 14.40
N ARG A 87 -5.14 5.83 15.40
CA ARG A 87 -5.88 6.36 16.57
C ARG A 87 -6.86 7.46 16.19
N ALA A 88 -6.43 8.41 15.33
CA ALA A 88 -7.29 9.52 14.89
C ALA A 88 -8.51 9.07 14.06
N ARG A 89 -8.36 7.99 13.26
CA ARG A 89 -9.47 7.45 12.44
C ARG A 89 -10.43 6.56 13.21
N ARG A 90 -10.07 6.13 14.41
CA ARG A 90 -10.83 5.14 15.13
C ARG A 90 -11.99 5.77 15.90
N VAL A 91 -13.19 5.53 15.40
CA VAL A 91 -14.42 6.00 16.07
C VAL A 91 -14.85 5.04 17.19
N ASN A 92 -14.64 3.72 17.04
CA ASN A 92 -14.98 2.69 18.02
C ASN A 92 -14.11 1.42 17.87
N GLY A 93 -13.82 0.72 18.94
CA GLY A 93 -13.16 -0.60 18.92
C GLY A 93 -12.12 -0.83 20.04
N PRO A 94 -11.73 -2.09 20.36
CA PRO A 94 -10.82 -2.40 21.46
C PRO A 94 -9.38 -1.93 21.16
N PRO A 95 -8.63 -1.43 22.17
CA PRO A 95 -7.27 -0.89 22.01
C PRO A 95 -6.27 -1.89 21.41
N GLU A 96 -6.41 -3.16 21.75
CA GLU A 96 -5.49 -4.24 21.39
C GLU A 96 -5.32 -4.48 19.88
N SER A 97 -6.31 -4.07 19.08
CA SER A 97 -6.23 -4.20 17.62
C SER A 97 -5.44 -3.08 16.93
N ILE A 98 -5.06 -2.00 17.65
CA ILE A 98 -4.30 -0.89 17.07
C ILE A 98 -2.88 -1.34 16.78
N ASP A 99 -2.22 -1.97 17.75
CA ASP A 99 -0.83 -2.38 17.65
C ASP A 99 -0.64 -3.40 16.51
N GLN A 100 -1.57 -4.34 16.35
CA GLN A 100 -1.55 -5.30 15.25
C GLN A 100 -1.71 -4.63 13.88
N VAL A 101 -2.63 -3.66 13.76
CA VAL A 101 -2.82 -2.90 12.51
C VAL A 101 -1.58 -2.08 12.17
N VAL A 102 -0.98 -1.43 13.15
CA VAL A 102 0.24 -0.65 12.99
C VAL A 102 1.41 -1.56 12.63
N GLN A 103 1.60 -2.67 13.35
CA GLN A 103 2.64 -3.64 13.08
C GLN A 103 2.57 -4.17 11.64
N THR A 104 1.38 -4.60 11.21
CA THR A 104 1.18 -5.04 9.83
C THR A 104 1.53 -3.95 8.82
N ARG A 105 1.14 -2.71 9.09
CA ARG A 105 1.42 -1.58 8.19
C ARG A 105 2.90 -1.33 8.04
N VAL A 106 3.64 -1.32 9.13
CA VAL A 106 5.09 -1.04 9.15
C VAL A 106 5.89 -2.18 8.51
N GLU A 107 5.49 -3.43 8.74
CA GLU A 107 6.17 -4.60 8.17
C GLU A 107 5.95 -4.77 6.66
N ARG A 108 4.97 -4.08 6.07
CA ARG A 108 4.62 -4.26 4.64
C ARG A 108 5.80 -4.03 3.71
N LEU A 109 6.53 -2.92 3.90
CA LEU A 109 7.67 -2.60 3.05
C LEU A 109 8.78 -3.65 3.18
N GLN A 110 9.04 -4.13 4.40
CA GLN A 110 10.02 -5.17 4.65
C GLN A 110 9.62 -6.51 4.00
N LYS A 111 8.33 -6.87 4.07
CA LYS A 111 7.80 -8.08 3.40
C LYS A 111 7.89 -8.02 1.87
N LEU A 112 8.04 -6.84 1.28
CA LEU A 112 8.27 -6.66 -0.16
C LEU A 112 9.75 -6.76 -0.54
N SER A 113 10.68 -6.71 0.43
CA SER A 113 12.13 -6.66 0.16
C SER A 113 12.64 -7.89 -0.60
N ASP A 114 12.07 -9.06 -0.38
CA ASP A 114 12.47 -10.30 -1.05
C ASP A 114 12.13 -10.29 -2.55
N MET A 115 11.03 -9.66 -2.91
CA MET A 115 10.54 -9.54 -4.30
C MET A 115 11.13 -8.33 -5.03
N ARG A 116 11.71 -7.38 -4.31
CA ARG A 116 12.32 -6.14 -4.83
C ARG A 116 11.49 -5.44 -5.92
N PRO A 117 10.19 -5.15 -5.68
CA PRO A 117 9.40 -4.44 -6.66
C PRO A 117 9.96 -3.03 -6.87
N LEU A 118 9.76 -2.47 -8.06
CA LEU A 118 10.00 -1.05 -8.29
C LEU A 118 8.89 -0.23 -7.62
N LEU A 119 9.26 0.61 -6.67
CA LEU A 119 8.35 1.40 -5.86
C LEU A 119 8.48 2.88 -6.24
N TRP A 120 7.44 3.41 -6.85
CA TRP A 120 7.34 4.81 -7.25
C TRP A 120 6.19 5.51 -6.55
N PHE A 121 6.51 6.62 -5.90
CA PHE A 121 5.55 7.44 -5.18
C PHE A 121 5.57 8.88 -5.69
N VAL A 122 4.39 9.44 -5.88
CA VAL A 122 4.20 10.87 -6.07
C VAL A 122 3.33 11.38 -4.94
N VAL A 123 3.77 12.40 -4.24
CA VAL A 123 3.03 12.99 -3.12
C VAL A 123 2.95 14.50 -3.28
N GLU A 124 1.89 15.09 -2.75
CA GLU A 124 1.81 16.54 -2.62
C GLU A 124 2.73 17.03 -1.48
N TRP A 125 3.27 18.24 -1.64
CA TRP A 125 4.12 18.86 -0.62
C TRP A 125 3.45 18.88 0.76
N VAL A 126 2.13 19.10 0.79
CA VAL A 126 1.35 19.10 2.03
C VAL A 126 1.39 17.78 2.78
N ALA A 127 1.58 16.66 2.11
CA ALA A 127 1.71 15.35 2.77
C ALA A 127 2.98 15.25 3.63
N LEU A 128 4.01 16.05 3.33
CA LEU A 128 5.29 16.09 4.02
C LEU A 128 5.39 17.22 5.06
N THR A 129 4.52 18.23 4.95
CA THR A 129 4.55 19.43 5.82
C THR A 129 3.38 19.49 6.79
N ARG A 130 2.25 18.84 6.50
CA ARG A 130 1.12 18.73 7.43
C ARG A 130 1.56 17.97 8.67
N VAL A 131 1.45 18.59 9.82
CA VAL A 131 1.80 17.95 11.09
C VAL A 131 0.78 16.85 11.42
N VAL A 132 1.29 15.63 11.58
CA VAL A 132 0.57 14.45 12.07
C VAL A 132 1.19 14.08 13.41
N GLY A 133 0.41 14.20 14.48
CA GLY A 133 0.92 14.08 15.84
C GLY A 133 1.67 15.34 16.26
N ASP A 134 2.97 15.26 16.31
CA ASP A 134 3.86 16.36 16.66
C ASP A 134 5.06 16.48 15.69
N GLU A 135 5.88 17.52 15.88
CA GLU A 135 7.02 17.78 15.01
C GLU A 135 8.14 16.71 15.14
N LYS A 136 8.23 16.03 16.28
CA LYS A 136 9.18 14.92 16.45
C LYS A 136 8.81 13.76 15.53
N ILE A 137 7.52 13.37 15.52
CA ILE A 137 6.99 12.31 14.63
C ILE A 137 7.22 12.69 13.17
N MET A 138 6.96 13.95 12.79
CA MET A 138 7.18 14.40 11.42
C MET A 138 8.65 14.37 11.01
N ARG A 139 9.55 14.75 11.91
CA ARG A 139 11.00 14.70 11.65
C ARG A 139 11.49 13.27 11.47
N GLU A 140 11.07 12.35 12.31
CA GLU A 140 11.39 10.93 12.18
C GLU A 140 10.83 10.36 10.87
N GLN A 141 9.61 10.75 10.49
CA GLN A 141 8.99 10.35 9.23
C GLN A 141 9.77 10.88 8.02
N ARG A 142 10.19 12.14 8.01
CA ARG A 142 11.00 12.72 6.92
C ARG A 142 12.36 12.04 6.80
N ARG A 143 13.06 11.79 7.91
CA ARG A 143 14.32 11.05 7.93
C ARG A 143 14.17 9.64 7.35
N HIS A 144 13.14 8.94 7.75
CA HIS A 144 12.84 7.62 7.19
C HIS A 144 12.65 7.65 5.66
N LEU A 145 11.97 8.67 5.13
CA LEU A 145 11.84 8.84 3.67
C LEU A 145 13.19 9.12 3.01
N ILE A 146 14.03 9.97 3.61
CA ILE A 146 15.39 10.25 3.12
C ILE A 146 16.20 8.96 3.07
N ASP A 147 16.21 8.17 4.14
CA ASP A 147 16.94 6.90 4.22
C ASP A 147 16.48 5.90 3.14
N LEU A 148 15.17 5.79 2.91
CA LEU A 148 14.62 4.92 1.87
C LEU A 148 15.02 5.37 0.46
N MET A 149 15.07 6.68 0.21
CA MET A 149 15.49 7.24 -1.08
C MET A 149 17.00 7.06 -1.30
N GLU A 150 17.84 7.35 -0.31
CA GLU A 150 19.29 7.18 -0.37
C GLU A 150 19.68 5.71 -0.52
N GLY A 151 18.98 4.81 0.16
CA GLY A 151 19.14 3.36 0.03
C GLY A 151 18.64 2.79 -1.31
N GLY A 152 18.01 3.61 -2.17
CA GLY A 152 17.48 3.18 -3.45
C GLY A 152 16.26 2.26 -3.35
N THR A 153 15.64 2.18 -2.17
CA THR A 153 14.45 1.34 -1.93
C THR A 153 13.23 1.89 -2.64
N ILE A 154 13.11 3.21 -2.72
CA ILE A 154 11.97 3.90 -3.34
C ILE A 154 12.42 5.02 -4.29
N GLN A 155 11.52 5.35 -5.22
CA GLN A 155 11.56 6.59 -5.99
C GLN A 155 10.41 7.47 -5.48
N LEU A 156 10.74 8.55 -4.79
CA LEU A 156 9.77 9.52 -4.29
C LEU A 156 9.91 10.83 -5.05
N GLN A 157 8.79 11.36 -5.51
CA GLN A 157 8.67 12.65 -6.17
C GLN A 157 7.61 13.49 -5.44
N VAL A 158 7.87 14.78 -5.32
CA VAL A 158 6.93 15.70 -4.68
C VAL A 158 6.40 16.71 -5.69
N ILE A 159 5.11 16.98 -5.62
CA ILE A 159 4.49 18.09 -6.32
C ILE A 159 4.43 19.26 -5.34
N GLU A 160 5.10 20.35 -5.66
CA GLU A 160 4.96 21.61 -4.94
C GLU A 160 3.69 22.33 -5.43
N ASP A 161 3.33 23.44 -4.77
CA ASP A 161 2.14 24.22 -5.14
C ASP A 161 2.15 24.55 -6.65
N SER A 162 1.31 23.84 -7.40
CA SER A 162 1.10 24.02 -8.82
C SER A 162 -0.33 24.48 -9.10
N ARG A 163 -0.49 25.52 -9.90
CA ARG A 163 -1.82 26.01 -10.31
C ARG A 163 -2.55 25.05 -11.25
N HIS A 164 -1.84 24.08 -11.82
CA HIS A 164 -2.34 23.16 -12.86
C HIS A 164 -2.15 21.70 -12.41
N ASN A 165 -2.20 21.46 -11.11
CA ASN A 165 -2.01 20.12 -10.56
C ASN A 165 -3.14 19.17 -10.98
N PRO A 166 -2.85 18.11 -11.75
CA PRO A 166 -3.85 17.11 -12.13
C PRO A 166 -4.25 16.20 -10.96
N GLY A 167 -3.56 16.27 -9.82
CA GLY A 167 -3.69 15.38 -8.67
C GLY A 167 -4.69 15.79 -7.62
N LEU A 168 -5.60 16.73 -7.90
CA LEU A 168 -6.66 17.10 -6.94
C LEU A 168 -7.69 15.97 -6.78
N CYS A 169 -7.22 14.77 -6.46
CA CYS A 169 -8.01 13.55 -6.30
C CYS A 169 -7.60 12.76 -5.05
N GLY A 170 -8.36 11.73 -4.71
CA GLY A 170 -8.02 10.80 -3.65
C GLY A 170 -6.78 9.97 -3.96
N ALA A 171 -6.24 9.32 -2.92
CA ALA A 171 -5.10 8.43 -3.07
C ALA A 171 -5.45 7.22 -3.95
N TYR A 172 -4.51 6.80 -4.78
CA TYR A 172 -4.65 5.60 -5.58
C TYR A 172 -3.30 4.97 -5.89
N ARG A 173 -3.35 3.70 -6.28
CA ARG A 173 -2.16 2.97 -6.75
C ARG A 173 -2.45 2.16 -8.00
N VAL A 174 -1.43 1.98 -8.82
CA VAL A 174 -1.43 1.10 -9.98
C VAL A 174 -0.32 0.07 -9.78
N MET A 175 -0.69 -1.19 -9.79
CA MET A 175 0.18 -2.32 -9.49
C MET A 175 0.31 -3.22 -10.71
N SER A 176 1.52 -3.40 -11.21
CA SER A 176 1.83 -4.36 -12.27
C SER A 176 2.29 -5.66 -11.62
N LEU A 177 1.57 -6.75 -11.84
CA LEU A 177 1.81 -8.04 -11.21
C LEU A 177 2.85 -8.87 -12.00
N HIS A 178 3.46 -9.85 -11.36
CA HIS A 178 4.40 -10.77 -12.00
C HIS A 178 3.78 -11.62 -13.11
N ASP A 179 2.47 -11.88 -13.06
CA ASP A 179 1.72 -12.62 -14.08
C ASP A 179 1.34 -11.77 -15.32
N GLY A 180 1.81 -10.53 -15.40
CA GLY A 180 1.58 -9.61 -16.51
C GLY A 180 0.31 -8.78 -16.39
N ARG A 181 -0.57 -9.05 -15.44
CA ARG A 181 -1.77 -8.23 -15.18
C ARG A 181 -1.39 -6.92 -14.53
N THR A 182 -2.21 -5.91 -14.77
CA THR A 182 -2.16 -4.64 -14.03
C THR A 182 -3.48 -4.44 -13.32
N VAL A 183 -3.43 -4.00 -12.08
CA VAL A 183 -4.60 -3.72 -11.25
C VAL A 183 -4.45 -2.35 -10.60
N GLY A 184 -5.56 -1.66 -10.40
CA GLY A 184 -5.61 -0.42 -9.65
C GLY A 184 -6.24 -0.64 -8.27
N PHE A 185 -5.97 0.28 -7.35
CA PHE A 185 -6.69 0.42 -6.09
C PHE A 185 -6.90 1.90 -5.83
N VAL A 186 -8.15 2.30 -5.60
CA VAL A 186 -8.52 3.67 -5.29
C VAL A 186 -9.00 3.72 -3.84
N GLU A 187 -8.41 4.60 -3.04
CA GLU A 187 -8.77 4.76 -1.63
C GLU A 187 -9.94 5.73 -1.47
N ASP A 188 -10.83 5.42 -0.55
CA ASP A 188 -11.93 6.27 -0.13
C ASP A 188 -12.12 6.21 1.40
N PRO A 189 -13.00 7.05 2.00
CA PRO A 189 -13.22 7.06 3.44
C PRO A 189 -13.71 5.73 4.03
N LEU A 190 -14.26 4.83 3.22
CA LEU A 190 -14.77 3.52 3.64
C LEU A 190 -13.75 2.39 3.43
N GLY A 191 -12.57 2.71 2.87
CA GLY A 191 -11.49 1.74 2.67
C GLY A 191 -10.90 1.80 1.27
N GLY A 192 -11.72 1.67 0.25
CA GLY A 192 -11.32 1.74 -1.15
C GLY A 192 -11.77 0.52 -1.96
N ARG A 193 -11.50 0.57 -3.25
CA ARG A 193 -11.91 -0.46 -4.21
C ARG A 193 -10.79 -0.88 -5.16
N SER A 194 -10.76 -2.15 -5.50
CA SER A 194 -9.92 -2.66 -6.58
C SER A 194 -10.48 -2.25 -7.94
N VAL A 195 -9.58 -1.89 -8.86
CA VAL A 195 -9.87 -1.51 -10.24
C VAL A 195 -9.24 -2.55 -11.15
N THR A 196 -10.07 -3.23 -11.95
CA THR A 196 -9.65 -4.29 -12.86
C THR A 196 -10.04 -4.04 -14.31
N LYS A 197 -10.92 -3.07 -14.58
CA LYS A 197 -11.29 -2.68 -15.93
C LYS A 197 -10.12 -1.97 -16.61
N ARG A 198 -9.78 -2.41 -17.80
CA ARG A 198 -8.64 -1.90 -18.57
C ARG A 198 -8.70 -0.38 -18.76
N GLU A 199 -9.84 0.15 -19.15
CA GLU A 199 -10.02 1.58 -19.40
C GLU A 199 -9.75 2.43 -18.14
N GLU A 200 -10.22 1.96 -16.95
CA GLU A 200 -9.97 2.62 -15.69
C GLU A 200 -8.49 2.54 -15.28
N ILE A 201 -7.82 1.39 -15.55
CA ILE A 201 -6.38 1.20 -15.29
C ILE A 201 -5.55 2.10 -16.20
N ASP A 202 -5.91 2.20 -17.48
CA ASP A 202 -5.24 3.05 -18.46
C ASP A 202 -5.38 4.53 -18.06
N TYR A 203 -6.57 4.93 -17.59
CA TYR A 203 -6.81 6.27 -17.03
C TYR A 203 -5.91 6.56 -15.83
N LEU A 204 -5.89 5.68 -14.81
CA LEU A 204 -5.06 5.87 -13.62
C LEU A 204 -3.56 5.89 -13.95
N SER A 205 -3.13 5.08 -14.92
CA SER A 205 -1.74 5.03 -15.37
C SER A 205 -1.34 6.33 -16.09
N THR A 206 -2.22 6.86 -16.93
CA THR A 206 -2.03 8.13 -17.61
C THR A 206 -1.98 9.28 -16.61
N LEU A 207 -2.91 9.31 -15.66
CA LEU A 207 -2.94 10.31 -14.60
C LEU A 207 -1.65 10.28 -13.78
N PHE A 208 -1.12 9.09 -13.45
CA PHE A 208 0.16 8.98 -12.75
C PHE A 208 1.32 9.58 -13.55
N GLY A 209 1.36 9.36 -14.86
CA GLY A 209 2.35 9.98 -15.75
C GLY A 209 2.25 11.50 -15.79
N MET A 210 1.03 12.05 -15.79
CA MET A 210 0.80 13.50 -15.70
C MET A 210 1.30 14.07 -14.37
N LEU A 211 1.01 13.38 -13.25
CA LEU A 211 1.50 13.77 -11.93
C LEU A 211 3.04 13.74 -11.85
N GLN A 212 3.67 12.73 -12.44
CA GLN A 212 5.12 12.67 -12.49
C GLN A 212 5.74 13.81 -13.31
N SER A 213 5.05 14.28 -14.35
CA SER A 213 5.55 15.39 -15.18
C SER A 213 5.50 16.74 -14.43
N GLU A 214 4.60 16.89 -13.46
CA GLU A 214 4.50 18.10 -12.62
C GLU A 214 5.37 18.02 -11.36
N ALA A 215 5.83 16.83 -10.99
CA ALA A 215 6.60 16.60 -9.79
C ALA A 215 8.09 16.93 -9.98
N LEU A 216 8.76 17.31 -8.91
CA LEU A 216 10.20 17.38 -8.85
C LEU A 216 10.82 16.02 -9.19
N SER A 217 12.03 16.03 -9.74
CA SER A 217 12.78 14.77 -9.91
C SER A 217 13.05 14.11 -8.55
N PRO A 218 13.26 12.79 -8.48
CA PRO A 218 13.61 12.12 -7.22
C PRO A 218 14.82 12.77 -6.51
N ARG A 219 15.83 13.20 -7.28
CA ARG A 219 16.99 13.91 -6.74
C ARG A 219 16.63 15.24 -6.12
N SER A 220 15.88 16.07 -6.84
CA SER A 220 15.44 17.39 -6.32
C SER A 220 14.50 17.23 -5.14
N THR A 221 13.65 16.19 -5.14
CA THR A 221 12.79 15.84 -3.98
C THR A 221 13.62 15.51 -2.75
N LEU A 222 14.69 14.72 -2.90
CA LEU A 222 15.61 14.37 -1.80
C LEU A 222 16.30 15.62 -1.23
N GLU A 223 16.81 16.49 -2.10
CA GLU A 223 17.42 17.76 -1.69
C GLU A 223 16.41 18.62 -0.91
N ARG A 224 15.18 18.73 -1.40
CA ARG A 224 14.10 19.50 -0.78
C ARG A 224 13.66 18.95 0.58
N LEU A 225 13.60 17.60 0.72
CA LEU A 225 13.32 16.94 2.00
C LEU A 225 14.40 17.21 3.04
N LYS A 226 15.68 17.17 2.65
CA LYS A 226 16.80 17.48 3.54
C LYS A 226 16.76 18.94 4.03
N GLU A 227 16.42 19.88 3.15
CA GLU A 227 16.21 21.27 3.55
C GLU A 227 15.11 21.39 4.61
N LEU A 228 13.99 20.69 4.41
CA LEU A 228 12.85 20.70 5.34
C LEU A 228 13.19 20.07 6.70
N ASP A 229 14.06 19.07 6.74
CA ASP A 229 14.46 18.40 8.00
C ASP A 229 15.44 19.26 8.82
N HIS A 230 16.15 20.18 8.18
CA HIS A 230 17.09 21.10 8.82
C HIS A 230 16.45 22.44 9.24
N ALA A 231 15.22 22.73 8.82
CA ALA A 231 14.49 23.96 9.15
C ALA A 231 13.76 23.85 10.49
#